data_3a33dabb5af60e48ff0f938b5bb3bdf6
#
_entry.id   3a33dabb5af60e48ff0f938b5bb3bdf6
#
_cell.length_a   1.000
_cell.length_b   1.000
_cell.length_c   1.000
_cell.angle_alpha   90.00
_cell.angle_beta   90.00
_cell.angle_gamma   90.00
#
_symmetry.space_group_name_H-M   'P 1'
#
loop_
_entity.id
_entity.type
_entity.pdbx_description
1 polymer ?
#
loop_
_entity_poly.entity_id
_entity_poly.type
_entity_poly.pdbx_seq_one_letter_code
_entity_poly.pdbx_strand_id
1 'polypeptide(L)'
;VNHTLWQVPSSMQAYKNDIDADLYKQFAASLYGKSVDEVTKAERQLAKVAQLGLGFGAGHKSFQNIARLMGGFDLTLDEAYEIVSSWRQTYSEIVQGWKTCHSSLSWIDNGIAESIDPWGHCVTDSRGVRTPVGRINYPDLRQQTNEDGNTEWVYGQGRKEARIYAGKVTENLVQHLARNIIADNMLAFDKTPYGRKYRPAHTVHDELIYVVDETDADGVLDTLNELMKTPPTWWPELVTSAEGDIAQTYGGAK
;
A
#
# COMPACT_ATOMS: atom_id res chain seq x y z
N VAL A 1 3.72 -1.13 3.90
CA VAL A 1 3.95 -2.13 2.83
C VAL A 1 4.74 -1.53 1.67
N ASN A 2 4.25 -0.48 0.96
CA ASN A 2 4.92 0.05 -0.24
C ASN A 2 6.38 0.46 0.03
N HIS A 3 6.65 1.28 1.04
CA HIS A 3 8.00 1.72 1.40
C HIS A 3 8.93 0.57 1.81
N THR A 4 8.41 -0.41 2.53
CA THR A 4 9.18 -1.59 2.93
C THR A 4 9.45 -2.50 1.73
N LEU A 5 8.46 -2.69 0.85
CA LEU A 5 8.61 -3.51 -0.37
C LEU A 5 9.78 -3.04 -1.22
N TRP A 6 9.95 -1.73 -1.38
CA TRP A 6 11.02 -1.14 -2.17
C TRP A 6 12.26 -0.74 -1.35
N GLN A 7 12.31 -1.12 -0.06
CA GLN A 7 13.44 -0.84 0.83
C GLN A 7 13.82 0.65 0.90
N VAL A 8 12.82 1.54 1.03
CA VAL A 8 13.06 2.99 1.14
C VAL A 8 13.85 3.30 2.42
N PRO A 9 15.13 3.73 2.33
CA PRO A 9 16.02 3.77 3.49
C PRO A 9 15.54 4.75 4.57
N SER A 10 15.06 5.94 4.17
CA SER A 10 14.56 6.95 5.10
C SER A 10 13.37 6.45 5.92
N SER A 11 12.43 5.79 5.26
CA SER A 11 11.24 5.24 5.93
C SER A 11 11.58 4.06 6.83
N MET A 12 12.45 3.16 6.37
CA MET A 12 12.90 2.03 7.17
C MET A 12 13.70 2.48 8.41
N GLN A 13 14.53 3.52 8.27
CA GLN A 13 15.27 4.09 9.40
C GLN A 13 14.33 4.81 10.37
N ALA A 14 13.31 5.52 9.88
CA ALA A 14 12.32 6.17 10.72
C ALA A 14 11.61 5.14 11.62
N TYR A 15 11.09 4.07 11.05
CA TYR A 15 10.42 3.01 11.80
C TYR A 15 11.34 2.21 12.75
N LYS A 16 12.64 2.13 12.48
CA LYS A 16 13.61 1.55 13.43
C LYS A 16 13.80 2.42 14.65
N ASN A 17 13.76 3.73 14.48
CA ASN A 17 13.93 4.70 15.56
C ASN A 17 12.63 4.87 16.38
N ASP A 18 11.50 4.87 15.69
CA ASP A 18 10.18 5.05 16.27
C ASP A 18 9.15 4.31 15.40
N ILE A 19 8.50 3.29 15.97
CA ILE A 19 7.51 2.47 15.26
C ILE A 19 6.30 3.29 14.80
N ASP A 20 5.99 4.38 15.51
CA ASP A 20 4.88 5.29 15.23
C ASP A 20 5.33 6.54 14.45
N ALA A 21 6.51 6.48 13.81
CA ALA A 21 7.06 7.58 13.02
C ALA A 21 6.08 8.09 11.95
N ASP A 22 5.76 9.38 12.00
CA ASP A 22 4.86 10.02 11.05
C ASP A 22 5.57 10.37 9.74
N LEU A 23 5.54 9.42 8.79
CA LEU A 23 6.15 9.62 7.45
C LEU A 23 5.52 10.78 6.67
N TYR A 24 4.28 11.17 6.96
CA TYR A 24 3.64 12.33 6.32
C TYR A 24 4.30 13.62 6.79
N LYS A 25 4.56 13.76 8.10
CA LYS A 25 5.31 14.89 8.63
C LYS A 25 6.74 14.92 8.13
N GLN A 26 7.40 13.77 8.01
CA GLN A 26 8.77 13.72 7.48
C GLN A 26 8.84 14.18 6.03
N PHE A 27 7.92 13.74 5.18
CA PHE A 27 7.86 14.23 3.80
C PHE A 27 7.52 15.72 3.73
N ALA A 28 6.57 16.20 4.54
CA ALA A 28 6.25 17.63 4.62
C ALA A 28 7.46 18.46 5.06
N ALA A 29 8.19 18.02 6.08
CA ALA A 29 9.42 18.67 6.53
C ALA A 29 10.45 18.80 5.41
N SER A 30 10.68 17.73 4.66
CA SER A 30 11.56 17.73 3.49
C SER A 30 11.06 18.64 2.38
N LEU A 31 9.76 18.62 2.07
CA LEU A 31 9.15 19.42 1.00
C LEU A 31 9.27 20.93 1.28
N TYR A 32 9.08 21.34 2.53
CA TYR A 32 9.06 22.74 2.94
C TYR A 32 10.38 23.22 3.56
N GLY A 33 11.40 22.35 3.65
CA GLY A 33 12.72 22.72 4.17
C GLY A 33 12.71 23.13 5.67
N LYS A 34 11.91 22.46 6.52
CA LYS A 34 11.74 22.75 7.93
C LYS A 34 11.92 21.51 8.82
N SER A 35 11.95 21.68 10.13
CA SER A 35 11.95 20.55 11.06
C SER A 35 10.56 19.87 11.13
N VAL A 36 10.52 18.59 11.56
CA VAL A 36 9.28 17.81 11.69
C VAL A 36 8.30 18.45 12.66
N ASP A 37 8.82 19.09 13.73
CA ASP A 37 8.00 19.75 14.75
C ASP A 37 7.33 21.04 14.26
N GLU A 38 7.90 21.68 13.25
CA GLU A 38 7.37 22.91 12.64
C GLU A 38 6.32 22.63 11.55
N VAL A 39 6.08 21.35 11.21
CA VAL A 39 5.10 20.97 10.21
C VAL A 39 3.69 21.23 10.71
N THR A 40 2.97 22.06 9.99
CA THR A 40 1.56 22.40 10.27
C THR A 40 0.62 21.24 9.92
N LYS A 41 -0.60 21.26 10.47
CA LYS A 41 -1.64 20.26 10.13
C LYS A 41 -1.99 20.26 8.64
N ALA A 42 -2.02 21.43 7.99
CA ALA A 42 -2.33 21.56 6.56
C ALA A 42 -1.22 20.93 5.69
N GLU A 43 0.05 21.21 6.01
CA GLU A 43 1.20 20.64 5.31
C GLU A 43 1.27 19.12 5.48
N ARG A 44 1.06 18.62 6.70
CA ARG A 44 0.94 17.19 6.95
C ARG A 44 -0.19 16.55 6.13
N GLN A 45 -1.34 17.22 6.04
CA GLN A 45 -2.48 16.72 5.26
C GLN A 45 -2.15 16.68 3.76
N LEU A 46 -1.51 17.70 3.21
CA LEU A 46 -1.06 17.69 1.81
C LEU A 46 -0.03 16.57 1.57
N ALA A 47 0.92 16.40 2.48
CA ALA A 47 1.89 15.31 2.42
C ALA A 47 1.23 13.92 2.49
N LYS A 48 0.18 13.75 3.31
CA LYS A 48 -0.63 12.52 3.36
C LYS A 48 -1.28 12.25 2.00
N VAL A 49 -1.89 13.26 1.38
CA VAL A 49 -2.50 13.14 0.04
C VAL A 49 -1.44 12.80 -1.01
N ALA A 50 -0.24 13.40 -0.93
CA ALA A 50 0.88 13.07 -1.81
C ALA A 50 1.33 11.62 -1.65
N GLN A 51 1.50 11.13 -0.42
CA GLN A 51 1.90 9.75 -0.15
C GLN A 51 0.88 8.75 -0.70
N LEU A 52 -0.40 9.00 -0.50
CA LEU A 52 -1.46 8.11 -0.97
C LEU A 52 -1.67 8.19 -2.49
N GLY A 53 -1.54 9.38 -3.07
CA GLY A 53 -1.81 9.62 -4.49
C GLY A 53 -0.64 9.29 -5.42
N LEU A 54 0.61 9.46 -4.97
CA LEU A 54 1.79 9.32 -5.82
C LEU A 54 2.43 7.94 -5.78
N GLY A 55 2.12 7.12 -4.78
CA GLY A 55 2.74 5.81 -4.57
C GLY A 55 2.62 4.83 -5.75
N PHE A 56 1.72 5.08 -6.69
CA PHE A 56 1.41 4.22 -7.83
C PHE A 56 1.59 4.92 -9.19
N GLY A 57 2.47 5.92 -9.25
CA GLY A 57 2.94 6.51 -10.51
C GLY A 57 2.08 7.64 -11.08
N ALA A 58 1.21 8.26 -10.30
CA ALA A 58 0.44 9.42 -10.76
C ALA A 58 1.37 10.57 -11.22
N GLY A 59 1.01 11.20 -12.34
CA GLY A 59 1.66 12.41 -12.84
C GLY A 59 1.08 13.67 -12.20
N HIS A 60 1.72 14.82 -12.42
CA HIS A 60 1.34 16.10 -11.82
C HIS A 60 -0.11 16.53 -12.14
N LYS A 61 -0.60 16.33 -13.37
CA LYS A 61 -2.01 16.61 -13.73
C LYS A 61 -3.00 15.73 -12.95
N SER A 62 -2.69 14.44 -12.79
CA SER A 62 -3.50 13.53 -11.99
C SER A 62 -3.42 13.88 -10.51
N PHE A 63 -2.23 14.23 -10.02
CA PHE A 63 -2.03 14.61 -8.63
C PHE A 63 -2.78 15.90 -8.27
N GLN A 64 -2.80 16.92 -9.14
CA GLN A 64 -3.60 18.14 -8.96
C GLN A 64 -5.08 17.79 -8.67
N ASN A 65 -5.66 16.87 -9.45
CA ASN A 65 -7.03 16.42 -9.23
C ASN A 65 -7.20 15.62 -7.93
N ILE A 66 -6.24 14.73 -7.61
CA ILE A 66 -6.22 13.96 -6.35
C ILE A 66 -6.16 14.91 -5.15
N ALA A 67 -5.27 15.91 -5.18
CA ALA A 67 -5.12 16.90 -4.12
C ALA A 67 -6.42 17.67 -3.85
N ARG A 68 -7.12 18.07 -4.91
CA ARG A 68 -8.41 18.74 -4.81
C ARG A 68 -9.50 17.83 -4.25
N LEU A 69 -9.63 16.60 -4.75
CA LEU A 69 -10.71 15.69 -4.38
C LEU A 69 -10.53 15.07 -2.99
N MET A 70 -9.30 14.71 -2.61
CA MET A 70 -9.01 14.04 -1.34
C MET A 70 -8.65 15.00 -0.21
N GLY A 71 -8.06 16.14 -0.53
CA GLY A 71 -7.53 17.07 0.45
C GLY A 71 -8.16 18.46 0.44
N GLY A 72 -8.95 18.80 -0.58
CA GLY A 72 -9.50 20.14 -0.75
C GLY A 72 -8.44 21.19 -1.14
N PHE A 73 -7.27 20.75 -1.64
CA PHE A 73 -6.19 21.64 -2.05
C PHE A 73 -6.35 22.07 -3.51
N ASP A 74 -6.42 23.36 -3.74
CA ASP A 74 -6.47 23.95 -5.08
C ASP A 74 -5.07 24.36 -5.52
N LEU A 75 -4.31 23.38 -6.03
CA LEU A 75 -2.94 23.56 -6.48
C LEU A 75 -2.91 24.03 -7.93
N THR A 76 -1.98 24.92 -8.24
CA THR A 76 -1.58 25.19 -9.64
C THR A 76 -0.88 23.97 -10.22
N LEU A 77 -0.75 23.95 -11.56
CA LEU A 77 -0.04 22.84 -12.23
C LEU A 77 1.44 22.81 -11.86
N ASP A 78 2.05 23.98 -11.66
CA ASP A 78 3.47 24.11 -11.28
C ASP A 78 3.71 23.64 -9.85
N GLU A 79 2.86 24.02 -8.89
CA GLU A 79 2.92 23.48 -7.52
C GLU A 79 2.74 21.97 -7.50
N ALA A 80 1.79 21.44 -8.25
CA ALA A 80 1.61 19.98 -8.38
C ALA A 80 2.86 19.31 -8.99
N TYR A 81 3.52 19.95 -9.96
CA TYR A 81 4.75 19.45 -10.56
C TYR A 81 5.91 19.43 -9.57
N GLU A 82 6.08 20.48 -8.76
CA GLU A 82 7.12 20.59 -7.74
C GLU A 82 6.93 19.50 -6.67
N ILE A 83 5.70 19.31 -6.16
CA ILE A 83 5.39 18.27 -5.17
C ILE A 83 5.68 16.88 -5.73
N VAL A 84 5.24 16.58 -6.94
CA VAL A 84 5.49 15.28 -7.59
C VAL A 84 6.98 15.05 -7.80
N SER A 85 7.72 16.07 -8.21
CA SER A 85 9.16 15.99 -8.44
C SER A 85 9.92 15.75 -7.13
N SER A 86 9.60 16.50 -6.09
CA SER A 86 10.16 16.31 -4.75
C SER A 86 9.85 14.91 -4.19
N TRP A 87 8.60 14.45 -4.33
CA TRP A 87 8.20 13.12 -3.89
C TRP A 87 9.00 12.01 -4.59
N ARG A 88 9.13 12.10 -5.92
CA ARG A 88 9.88 11.12 -6.71
C ARG A 88 11.38 11.12 -6.42
N GLN A 89 11.94 12.26 -6.04
CA GLN A 89 13.32 12.36 -5.60
C GLN A 89 13.51 11.74 -4.23
N THR A 90 12.60 12.04 -3.28
CA THR A 90 12.63 11.52 -1.91
C THR A 90 12.46 10.00 -1.87
N TYR A 91 11.64 9.43 -2.76
CA TYR A 91 11.30 8.02 -2.81
C TYR A 91 11.73 7.37 -4.13
N SER A 92 12.99 7.59 -4.49
CA SER A 92 13.60 7.11 -5.74
C SER A 92 13.55 5.59 -5.89
N GLU A 93 13.56 4.85 -4.78
CA GLU A 93 13.46 3.40 -4.73
C GLU A 93 12.08 2.92 -5.20
N ILE A 94 11.01 3.62 -4.81
CA ILE A 94 9.65 3.34 -5.31
C ILE A 94 9.58 3.61 -6.82
N VAL A 95 10.18 4.71 -7.27
CA VAL A 95 10.26 5.05 -8.71
C VAL A 95 11.04 4.00 -9.49
N GLN A 96 12.12 3.47 -8.93
CA GLN A 96 12.85 2.34 -9.53
C GLN A 96 12.00 1.07 -9.55
N GLY A 97 11.23 0.82 -8.49
CA GLY A 97 10.26 -0.27 -8.43
C GLY A 97 9.23 -0.21 -9.55
N TRP A 98 8.73 0.99 -9.91
CA TRP A 98 7.83 1.12 -11.09
C TRP A 98 8.50 0.71 -12.39
N LYS A 99 9.80 1.00 -12.59
CA LYS A 99 10.53 0.57 -13.79
C LYS A 99 10.62 -0.95 -13.83
N THR A 100 10.91 -1.59 -12.70
CA THR A 100 10.92 -3.06 -12.60
C THR A 100 9.52 -3.64 -12.85
N CYS A 101 8.46 -3.04 -12.29
CA CYS A 101 7.08 -3.43 -12.59
C CYS A 101 6.72 -3.24 -14.08
N HIS A 102 7.28 -2.23 -14.75
CA HIS A 102 7.11 -2.10 -16.21
C HIS A 102 7.76 -3.26 -16.96
N SER A 103 9.00 -3.59 -16.62
CA SER A 103 9.72 -4.70 -17.25
C SER A 103 9.07 -6.06 -16.96
N SER A 104 8.44 -6.22 -15.79
CA SER A 104 7.78 -7.44 -15.39
C SER A 104 6.66 -7.87 -16.33
N LEU A 105 6.00 -6.93 -17.01
CA LEU A 105 4.97 -7.24 -18.00
C LEU A 105 5.55 -8.04 -19.19
N SER A 106 6.71 -7.62 -19.68
CA SER A 106 7.42 -8.38 -20.72
C SER A 106 7.95 -9.72 -20.21
N TRP A 107 8.41 -9.80 -18.95
CA TRP A 107 8.84 -11.07 -18.37
C TRP A 107 7.70 -12.08 -18.27
N ILE A 108 6.51 -11.64 -17.84
CA ILE A 108 5.31 -12.48 -17.76
C ILE A 108 4.90 -12.98 -19.14
N ASP A 109 4.83 -12.09 -20.13
CA ASP A 109 4.46 -12.41 -21.52
C ASP A 109 5.41 -13.45 -22.13
N ASN A 110 6.71 -13.37 -21.83
CA ASN A 110 7.74 -14.30 -22.29
C ASN A 110 7.97 -15.50 -21.35
N GLY A 111 7.23 -15.63 -20.26
CA GLY A 111 7.36 -16.73 -19.30
C GLY A 111 8.69 -16.72 -18.52
N ILE A 112 9.33 -15.55 -18.38
CA ILE A 112 10.60 -15.37 -17.69
C ILE A 112 10.35 -15.25 -16.20
N ALA A 113 11.09 -16.03 -15.39
CA ALA A 113 11.03 -15.99 -13.94
C ALA A 113 12.09 -15.01 -13.39
N GLU A 114 11.65 -13.81 -13.02
CA GLU A 114 12.51 -12.77 -12.46
C GLU A 114 11.88 -12.17 -11.19
N SER A 115 12.73 -11.70 -10.27
CA SER A 115 12.25 -11.01 -9.06
C SER A 115 11.89 -9.56 -9.39
N ILE A 116 10.71 -9.14 -8.91
CA ILE A 116 10.24 -7.76 -9.08
C ILE A 116 10.77 -6.87 -7.94
N ASP A 117 10.78 -7.40 -6.72
CA ASP A 117 11.18 -6.68 -5.51
C ASP A 117 12.56 -7.11 -5.00
N PRO A 118 13.27 -6.25 -4.25
CA PRO A 118 14.62 -6.56 -3.75
C PRO A 118 14.67 -7.64 -2.68
N TRP A 119 13.52 -8.07 -2.11
CA TRP A 119 13.44 -9.16 -1.14
C TRP A 119 13.36 -10.54 -1.81
N GLY A 120 13.00 -10.59 -3.09
CA GLY A 120 12.69 -11.84 -3.78
C GLY A 120 11.32 -12.43 -3.44
N HIS A 121 10.44 -11.65 -2.86
CA HIS A 121 9.08 -12.09 -2.50
C HIS A 121 8.15 -12.21 -3.70
N CYS A 122 8.31 -11.35 -4.69
CA CYS A 122 7.43 -11.25 -5.85
C CYS A 122 8.18 -11.67 -7.12
N VAL A 123 7.88 -12.85 -7.64
CA VAL A 123 8.58 -13.44 -8.80
C VAL A 123 7.61 -13.68 -9.94
N THR A 124 7.97 -13.25 -11.13
CA THR A 124 7.18 -13.45 -12.35
C THR A 124 7.19 -14.91 -12.84
N ASP A 125 6.16 -15.30 -13.56
CA ASP A 125 6.11 -16.46 -14.45
C ASP A 125 5.07 -16.20 -15.54
N SER A 126 4.84 -17.18 -16.45
CA SER A 126 3.91 -17.03 -17.59
C SER A 126 2.44 -16.74 -17.24
N ARG A 127 2.05 -16.75 -15.98
CA ARG A 127 0.67 -16.49 -15.53
C ARG A 127 0.52 -15.17 -14.78
N GLY A 128 1.64 -14.56 -14.34
CA GLY A 128 1.62 -13.35 -13.56
C GLY A 128 2.73 -13.30 -12.50
N VAL A 129 2.39 -12.91 -11.28
CA VAL A 129 3.36 -12.75 -10.19
C VAL A 129 3.05 -13.71 -9.05
N ARG A 130 3.99 -14.55 -8.69
CA ARG A 130 3.95 -15.35 -7.46
C ARG A 130 4.42 -14.50 -6.29
N THR A 131 3.75 -14.64 -5.16
CA THR A 131 4.10 -14.00 -3.88
C THR A 131 4.19 -15.06 -2.77
N PRO A 132 4.72 -14.75 -1.58
CA PRO A 132 4.74 -15.69 -0.45
C PRO A 132 3.35 -16.21 -0.05
N VAL A 133 2.32 -15.45 -0.35
CA VAL A 133 0.94 -15.68 0.11
C VAL A 133 -0.04 -15.97 -1.04
N GLY A 134 0.46 -16.26 -2.23
CA GLY A 134 -0.39 -16.62 -3.36
C GLY A 134 0.10 -16.08 -4.70
N ARG A 135 -0.83 -15.63 -5.53
CA ARG A 135 -0.52 -15.22 -6.90
C ARG A 135 -1.44 -14.07 -7.36
N ILE A 136 -0.86 -13.15 -8.12
CA ILE A 136 -1.59 -12.17 -8.91
C ILE A 136 -1.55 -12.66 -10.37
N ASN A 137 -2.71 -12.95 -10.94
CA ASN A 137 -2.80 -13.45 -12.30
C ASN A 137 -3.10 -12.33 -13.30
N TYR A 138 -2.42 -12.40 -14.45
CA TYR A 138 -2.70 -11.56 -15.62
C TYR A 138 -3.01 -12.45 -16.82
N PRO A 139 -4.22 -13.05 -16.88
CA PRO A 139 -4.59 -13.96 -17.97
C PRO A 139 -4.59 -13.22 -19.31
N ASP A 140 -4.09 -13.88 -20.34
CA ASP A 140 -4.02 -13.33 -21.72
C ASP A 140 -3.29 -11.96 -21.78
N LEU A 141 -2.24 -11.80 -20.98
CA LEU A 141 -1.40 -10.60 -21.01
C LEU A 141 -0.76 -10.45 -22.39
N ARG A 142 -0.90 -9.28 -22.99
CA ARG A 142 -0.38 -8.98 -24.32
C ARG A 142 -0.22 -7.49 -24.55
N GLN A 143 0.57 -7.15 -25.56
CA GLN A 143 0.59 -5.80 -26.11
C GLN A 143 -0.49 -5.63 -27.18
N GLN A 144 -1.08 -4.46 -27.23
CA GLN A 144 -1.96 -4.02 -28.32
C GLN A 144 -1.72 -2.56 -28.67
N THR A 145 -2.12 -2.16 -29.86
CA THR A 145 -2.11 -0.75 -30.28
C THR A 145 -3.48 -0.15 -29.95
N ASN A 146 -3.51 0.94 -29.18
CA ASN A 146 -4.73 1.65 -28.86
C ASN A 146 -5.19 2.57 -30.01
N GLU A 147 -6.34 3.22 -29.85
CA GLU A 147 -6.95 4.10 -30.88
C GLU A 147 -6.03 5.29 -31.25
N ASP A 148 -5.17 5.72 -30.34
CA ASP A 148 -4.19 6.80 -30.55
C ASP A 148 -2.89 6.32 -31.24
N GLY A 149 -2.79 5.04 -31.59
CA GLY A 149 -1.60 4.45 -32.20
C GLY A 149 -0.48 4.10 -31.22
N ASN A 150 -0.70 4.21 -29.90
CA ASN A 150 0.30 3.87 -28.90
C ASN A 150 0.21 2.40 -28.48
N THR A 151 1.37 1.78 -28.25
CA THR A 151 1.43 0.43 -27.69
C THR A 151 1.15 0.45 -26.20
N GLU A 152 0.22 -0.40 -25.75
CA GLU A 152 -0.13 -0.58 -24.35
C GLU A 152 -0.24 -2.05 -23.98
N TRP A 153 -0.08 -2.35 -22.69
CA TRP A 153 -0.30 -3.68 -22.13
C TRP A 153 -1.75 -3.83 -21.68
N VAL A 154 -2.35 -4.97 -22.01
CA VAL A 154 -3.69 -5.37 -21.57
C VAL A 154 -3.71 -6.83 -21.13
N TYR A 155 -4.66 -7.19 -20.28
CA TYR A 155 -4.90 -8.57 -19.86
C TYR A 155 -6.41 -8.85 -19.80
N GLY A 156 -6.78 -10.13 -19.81
CA GLY A 156 -8.18 -10.55 -19.90
C GLY A 156 -8.72 -10.50 -21.32
N GLN A 157 -10.01 -10.83 -21.48
CA GLN A 157 -10.69 -10.91 -22.78
C GLN A 157 -12.08 -10.27 -22.72
N GLY A 158 -12.50 -9.67 -23.84
CA GLY A 158 -13.83 -9.10 -24.02
C GLY A 158 -14.18 -8.09 -22.93
N ARG A 159 -15.32 -8.25 -22.26
CA ARG A 159 -15.77 -7.32 -21.21
C ARG A 159 -14.87 -7.29 -19.96
N LYS A 160 -13.95 -8.25 -19.81
CA LYS A 160 -12.99 -8.33 -18.70
C LYS A 160 -11.60 -7.86 -19.10
N GLU A 161 -11.44 -7.38 -20.33
CA GLU A 161 -10.18 -6.78 -20.75
C GLU A 161 -9.90 -5.50 -19.97
N ALA A 162 -8.68 -5.38 -19.47
CA ALA A 162 -8.25 -4.24 -18.71
C ALA A 162 -6.81 -3.84 -19.07
N ARG A 163 -6.58 -2.54 -19.15
CA ARG A 163 -5.25 -1.99 -19.32
C ARG A 163 -4.42 -2.20 -18.06
N ILE A 164 -3.15 -2.56 -18.25
CA ILE A 164 -2.17 -2.74 -17.18
C ILE A 164 -0.90 -1.93 -17.48
N TYR A 165 -0.32 -1.32 -16.46
CA TYR A 165 0.89 -0.51 -16.56
C TYR A 165 1.65 -0.56 -15.22
N ALA A 166 2.87 -0.07 -15.20
CA ALA A 166 3.78 -0.14 -14.06
C ALA A 166 3.13 0.22 -12.70
N GLY A 167 2.47 1.39 -12.64
CA GLY A 167 1.81 1.84 -11.41
C GLY A 167 0.69 0.89 -10.96
N LYS A 168 -0.05 0.31 -11.91
CA LYS A 168 -1.12 -0.65 -11.59
C LYS A 168 -0.56 -2.00 -11.14
N VAL A 169 0.56 -2.45 -11.70
CA VAL A 169 1.28 -3.64 -11.18
C VAL A 169 1.74 -3.39 -9.76
N THR A 170 2.36 -2.22 -9.49
CA THR A 170 2.80 -1.83 -8.14
C THR A 170 1.63 -1.80 -7.16
N GLU A 171 0.51 -1.18 -7.53
CA GLU A 171 -0.72 -1.14 -6.73
C GLU A 171 -1.21 -2.55 -6.40
N ASN A 172 -1.31 -3.42 -7.42
CA ASN A 172 -1.75 -4.79 -7.24
C ASN A 172 -0.84 -5.58 -6.28
N LEU A 173 0.49 -5.41 -6.37
CA LEU A 173 1.45 -6.04 -5.46
C LEU A 173 1.24 -5.56 -4.02
N VAL A 174 1.23 -4.24 -3.81
CA VAL A 174 1.10 -3.64 -2.49
C VAL A 174 -0.23 -4.01 -1.83
N GLN A 175 -1.34 -3.93 -2.58
CA GLN A 175 -2.66 -4.27 -2.05
C GLN A 175 -2.82 -5.77 -1.81
N HIS A 176 -2.26 -6.63 -2.68
CA HIS A 176 -2.26 -8.07 -2.46
C HIS A 176 -1.52 -8.44 -1.17
N LEU A 177 -0.31 -7.93 -0.97
CA LEU A 177 0.47 -8.19 0.24
C LEU A 177 -0.24 -7.63 1.49
N ALA A 178 -0.71 -6.38 1.45
CA ALA A 178 -1.43 -5.76 2.56
C ALA A 178 -2.70 -6.54 2.95
N ARG A 179 -3.50 -6.97 1.97
CA ARG A 179 -4.71 -7.78 2.23
C ARG A 179 -4.39 -9.10 2.91
N ASN A 180 -3.27 -9.73 2.54
CA ASN A 180 -2.88 -11.01 3.14
C ASN A 180 -2.34 -10.85 4.56
N ILE A 181 -1.73 -9.71 4.92
CA ILE A 181 -1.36 -9.40 6.32
C ILE A 181 -2.62 -9.42 7.20
N ILE A 182 -3.69 -8.74 6.76
CA ILE A 182 -4.96 -8.72 7.50
C ILE A 182 -5.58 -10.13 7.57
N ALA A 183 -5.53 -10.90 6.48
CA ALA A 183 -6.03 -12.27 6.46
C ALA A 183 -5.26 -13.19 7.42
N ASP A 184 -3.94 -13.08 7.48
CA ASP A 184 -3.10 -13.84 8.41
C ASP A 184 -3.43 -13.50 9.86
N ASN A 185 -3.66 -12.23 10.18
CA ASN A 185 -4.09 -11.79 11.51
C ASN A 185 -5.47 -12.37 11.88
N MET A 186 -6.42 -12.38 10.95
CA MET A 186 -7.72 -13.03 11.17
C MET A 186 -7.57 -14.53 11.46
N LEU A 187 -6.74 -15.23 10.68
CA LEU A 187 -6.47 -16.66 10.87
C LEU A 187 -5.70 -16.94 12.16
N ALA A 188 -4.82 -16.04 12.56
CA ALA A 188 -4.11 -16.14 13.84
C ALA A 188 -5.08 -15.95 15.02
N PHE A 189 -5.95 -14.94 14.95
CA PHE A 189 -6.98 -14.70 15.95
C PHE A 189 -7.95 -15.88 16.08
N ASP A 190 -8.39 -16.48 14.95
CA ASP A 190 -9.29 -17.64 14.94
C ASP A 190 -8.76 -18.84 15.75
N LYS A 191 -7.43 -18.95 15.92
CA LYS A 191 -6.79 -20.01 16.72
C LYS A 191 -6.77 -19.71 18.22
N THR A 192 -7.05 -18.49 18.66
CA THR A 192 -7.08 -18.08 20.05
C THR A 192 -8.36 -18.57 20.77
N PRO A 193 -8.41 -18.57 22.10
CA PRO A 193 -9.65 -18.82 22.83
C PRO A 193 -10.79 -17.88 22.43
N TYR A 194 -10.49 -16.59 22.23
CA TYR A 194 -11.47 -15.60 21.79
C TYR A 194 -11.94 -15.83 20.35
N GLY A 195 -11.03 -16.17 19.42
CA GLY A 195 -11.38 -16.46 18.04
C GLY A 195 -12.25 -17.71 17.85
N ARG A 196 -12.23 -18.64 18.81
CA ARG A 196 -13.16 -19.78 18.83
C ARG A 196 -14.57 -19.37 19.24
N LYS A 197 -14.69 -18.29 20.03
CA LYS A 197 -15.98 -17.74 20.52
C LYS A 197 -16.56 -16.70 19.57
N TYR A 198 -15.72 -15.82 19.03
CA TYR A 198 -16.13 -14.67 18.22
C TYR A 198 -15.64 -14.76 16.78
N ARG A 199 -16.49 -14.41 15.82
CA ARG A 199 -16.14 -14.29 14.40
C ARG A 199 -16.09 -12.83 14.00
N PRO A 200 -15.25 -12.46 13.00
CA PRO A 200 -15.26 -11.10 12.51
C PRO A 200 -16.64 -10.74 11.97
N ALA A 201 -17.21 -9.65 12.47
CA ALA A 201 -18.47 -9.12 11.99
C ALA A 201 -18.32 -8.45 10.64
N HIS A 202 -17.20 -7.74 10.45
CA HIS A 202 -16.87 -7.07 9.19
C HIS A 202 -15.38 -6.78 9.08
N THR A 203 -14.92 -6.46 7.87
CA THR A 203 -13.57 -5.92 7.61
C THR A 203 -13.68 -4.69 6.73
N VAL A 204 -12.98 -3.62 7.07
CA VAL A 204 -12.95 -2.38 6.27
C VAL A 204 -11.49 -2.02 6.03
N HIS A 205 -11.00 -2.18 4.78
CA HIS A 205 -9.61 -1.97 4.42
C HIS A 205 -8.63 -2.77 5.31
N ASP A 206 -8.00 -2.10 6.26
CA ASP A 206 -7.04 -2.61 7.26
C ASP A 206 -7.65 -2.74 8.67
N GLU A 207 -8.97 -2.53 8.80
CA GLU A 207 -9.71 -2.69 10.06
C GLU A 207 -10.34 -4.07 10.19
N LEU A 208 -10.26 -4.65 11.40
CA LEU A 208 -10.97 -5.85 11.81
C LEU A 208 -12.04 -5.46 12.85
N ILE A 209 -13.30 -5.82 12.60
CA ILE A 209 -14.43 -5.46 13.44
C ILE A 209 -15.03 -6.73 14.02
N TYR A 210 -15.12 -6.78 15.34
CA TYR A 210 -15.72 -7.87 16.10
C TYR A 210 -16.87 -7.34 16.97
N VAL A 211 -17.92 -8.13 17.10
CA VAL A 211 -19.00 -7.91 18.08
C VAL A 211 -18.81 -8.95 19.16
N VAL A 212 -18.56 -8.50 20.38
CA VAL A 212 -18.18 -9.34 21.50
C VAL A 212 -18.96 -9.00 22.75
N ASP A 213 -19.01 -9.92 23.72
CA ASP A 213 -19.56 -9.63 25.04
C ASP A 213 -18.71 -8.57 25.75
N GLU A 214 -19.33 -7.67 26.49
CA GLU A 214 -18.65 -6.57 27.20
C GLU A 214 -17.55 -7.07 28.14
N THR A 215 -17.77 -8.21 28.78
CA THR A 215 -16.81 -8.84 29.69
C THR A 215 -15.53 -9.35 29.02
N ASP A 216 -15.56 -9.58 27.72
CA ASP A 216 -14.42 -10.09 26.95
C ASP A 216 -13.75 -8.99 26.11
N ALA A 217 -14.36 -7.80 26.04
CA ALA A 217 -13.98 -6.75 25.08
C ALA A 217 -12.50 -6.33 25.19
N ASP A 218 -12.01 -6.06 26.41
CA ASP A 218 -10.61 -5.70 26.65
C ASP A 218 -9.65 -6.82 26.23
N GLY A 219 -9.92 -8.06 26.61
CA GLY A 219 -9.08 -9.19 26.26
C GLY A 219 -9.05 -9.50 24.75
N VAL A 220 -10.18 -9.27 24.06
CA VAL A 220 -10.24 -9.39 22.59
C VAL A 220 -9.43 -8.28 21.94
N LEU A 221 -9.55 -7.03 22.40
CA LEU A 221 -8.80 -5.90 21.87
C LEU A 221 -7.30 -6.08 22.04
N ASP A 222 -6.85 -6.46 23.24
CA ASP A 222 -5.44 -6.72 23.54
C ASP A 222 -4.88 -7.83 22.63
N THR A 223 -5.61 -8.94 22.49
CA THR A 223 -5.19 -10.07 21.65
C THR A 223 -5.09 -9.65 20.18
N LEU A 224 -6.05 -8.88 19.66
CA LEU A 224 -6.03 -8.37 18.28
C LEU A 224 -4.86 -7.43 18.07
N ASN A 225 -4.63 -6.47 18.97
CA ASN A 225 -3.53 -5.53 18.89
C ASN A 225 -2.16 -6.23 18.90
N GLU A 226 -1.96 -7.25 19.74
CA GLU A 226 -0.72 -8.04 19.76
C GLU A 226 -0.48 -8.76 18.43
N LEU A 227 -1.51 -9.42 17.89
CA LEU A 227 -1.42 -10.11 16.61
C LEU A 227 -1.13 -9.15 15.46
N MET A 228 -1.86 -8.04 15.39
CA MET A 228 -1.72 -7.06 14.29
C MET A 228 -0.41 -6.25 14.34
N LYS A 229 0.24 -6.16 15.51
CA LYS A 229 1.58 -5.59 15.68
C LYS A 229 2.70 -6.58 15.34
N THR A 230 2.38 -7.87 15.20
CA THR A 230 3.36 -8.91 14.88
C THR A 230 3.54 -8.99 13.35
N PRO A 231 4.77 -8.83 12.83
CA PRO A 231 5.05 -9.03 11.41
C PRO A 231 4.67 -10.45 10.95
N PRO A 232 4.17 -10.61 9.71
CA PRO A 232 3.89 -11.93 9.19
C PRO A 232 5.17 -12.75 9.03
N THR A 233 5.10 -14.07 9.24
CA THR A 233 6.26 -14.97 9.19
C THR A 233 6.97 -14.99 7.83
N TRP A 234 6.26 -14.67 6.78
CA TRP A 234 6.81 -14.59 5.41
C TRP A 234 7.44 -13.22 5.10
N TRP A 235 7.34 -12.23 6.00
CA TRP A 235 7.97 -10.92 5.87
C TRP A 235 8.33 -10.33 7.25
N PRO A 236 9.32 -10.90 7.94
CA PRO A 236 9.67 -10.49 9.30
C PRO A 236 10.22 -9.06 9.42
N GLU A 237 10.70 -8.48 8.31
CA GLU A 237 11.21 -7.11 8.28
C GLU A 237 10.11 -6.05 8.12
N LEU A 238 8.86 -6.47 7.89
CA LEU A 238 7.75 -5.55 7.78
C LEU A 238 7.43 -4.95 9.15
N VAL A 239 7.45 -3.64 9.24
CA VAL A 239 6.97 -2.93 10.43
C VAL A 239 5.45 -2.83 10.38
N THR A 240 4.80 -3.31 11.43
CA THR A 240 3.35 -3.23 11.62
C THR A 240 3.03 -2.51 12.91
N SER A 241 2.03 -1.63 12.88
CA SER A 241 1.43 -0.98 14.05
C SER A 241 -0.08 -1.15 13.99
N ALA A 242 -0.72 -1.22 15.14
CA ALA A 242 -2.16 -1.35 15.25
C ALA A 242 -2.66 -0.64 16.51
N GLU A 243 -3.81 -0.02 16.37
CA GLU A 243 -4.58 0.58 17.44
C GLU A 243 -6.03 0.11 17.31
N GLY A 244 -6.77 0.08 18.39
CA GLY A 244 -8.18 -0.29 18.36
C GLY A 244 -8.91 0.29 19.54
N ASP A 245 -10.22 0.44 19.38
CA ASP A 245 -11.13 1.00 20.38
C ASP A 245 -12.32 0.07 20.64
N ILE A 246 -12.93 0.23 21.83
CA ILE A 246 -14.15 -0.46 22.25
C ILE A 246 -15.28 0.56 22.31
N ALA A 247 -16.37 0.28 21.62
CA ALA A 247 -17.57 1.11 21.68
C ALA A 247 -18.85 0.29 21.47
N GLN A 248 -20.00 0.86 21.82
CA GLN A 248 -21.31 0.23 21.63
C GLN A 248 -21.75 0.22 20.15
N THR A 249 -21.10 1.03 19.31
CA THR A 249 -21.39 1.11 17.88
C THR A 249 -20.10 1.33 17.10
N TYR A 250 -20.02 0.86 15.84
CA TYR A 250 -18.87 1.07 14.96
C TYR A 250 -18.48 2.55 14.81
N GLY A 251 -19.47 3.45 14.71
CA GLY A 251 -19.19 4.89 14.62
C GLY A 251 -18.68 5.53 15.91
N GLY A 252 -18.85 4.87 17.05
CA GLY A 252 -18.33 5.31 18.34
C GLY A 252 -16.90 4.83 18.65
N ALA A 253 -16.39 3.85 17.87
CA ALA A 253 -15.04 3.32 17.96
C ALA A 253 -14.04 4.07 17.03
N LYS A 254 -14.40 5.27 16.55
CA LYS A 254 -13.56 6.09 15.61
C LYS A 254 -13.26 7.45 16.19
#